data_d435d052b38ba5a47298cb7bd6181952
#
_entry.id   d435d052b38ba5a47298cb7bd6181952
#
_cell.length_a   1.000
_cell.length_b   1.000
_cell.length_c   1.000
_cell.angle_alpha   90.00
_cell.angle_beta   90.00
_cell.angle_gamma   90.00
#
_symmetry.space_group_name_H-M   'P 1'
#
loop_
_entity.id
_entity.type
_entity.pdbx_description
1 polymer ?
#
loop_
_entity_poly.entity_id
_entity_poly.type
_entity_poly.pdbx_seq_one_letter_code
_entity_poly.pdbx_strand_id
1 'polypeptide(L)'
;MGSPSFGPAVAAPGASCRLKPSPTAHALRLDALQVRDGASLQGLLDQLPEPPWDVEVQADDVHLRETLLAADFVPYCSGTLFARRAEGLVAPRTPGIEIVAYDNGWADAFTVAEQKAMEGLSSLRELGSPSGYEWGAGQGSFRIARTQTGEMVGFAHADLPDGMIDWCGVIPEFRTKGIGRQLIGAVADDVKAQRGTHLLAFAEDGTNAAAFLTRLGFQAKGKKILMIARRHDTPGTIQGT
;
A
#
# COMPACT_ATOMS: atom_id res chain seq x y z
N MET A 1 5.24 11.09 23.30
CA MET A 1 5.10 11.67 21.96
C MET A 1 6.25 11.06 21.14
N GLY A 2 5.99 9.93 20.47
CA GLY A 2 6.96 9.35 19.56
C GLY A 2 6.88 10.08 18.23
N SER A 3 7.99 10.60 17.73
CA SER A 3 8.10 11.07 16.36
C SER A 3 7.74 9.91 15.42
N PRO A 4 7.06 10.16 14.29
CA PRO A 4 6.83 9.13 13.30
C PRO A 4 8.19 8.55 12.93
N SER A 5 8.36 7.24 13.06
CA SER A 5 9.60 6.55 12.67
C SER A 5 9.65 6.50 11.15
N PHE A 6 9.98 7.63 10.53
CA PHE A 6 10.49 7.60 9.17
C PHE A 6 11.73 6.71 9.18
N GLY A 7 11.78 5.73 8.32
CA GLY A 7 12.95 4.89 8.15
C GLY A 7 14.23 5.72 7.96
N PRO A 8 15.40 5.14 8.11
CA PRO A 8 16.65 5.86 8.01
C PRO A 8 16.75 6.58 6.65
N ALA A 9 17.16 7.84 6.70
CA ALA A 9 17.54 8.56 5.48
C ALA A 9 18.87 8.02 4.98
N VAL A 10 18.95 7.72 3.69
CA VAL A 10 20.18 7.33 2.99
C VAL A 10 20.47 8.37 1.93
N ALA A 11 21.71 8.79 1.82
CA ALA A 11 22.13 9.82 0.86
C ALA A 11 23.50 9.52 0.29
N ALA A 12 23.63 9.77 -1.01
CA ALA A 12 24.87 9.79 -1.78
C ALA A 12 24.99 11.12 -2.52
N PRO A 13 26.16 11.48 -3.06
CA PRO A 13 26.30 12.70 -3.86
C PRO A 13 25.29 12.74 -5.02
N GLY A 14 24.33 13.65 -4.95
CA GLY A 14 23.30 13.85 -5.98
C GLY A 14 22.11 12.89 -5.93
N ALA A 15 22.00 12.02 -4.91
CA ALA A 15 20.84 11.19 -4.68
C ALA A 15 20.52 11.03 -3.19
N SER A 16 19.25 10.89 -2.86
CA SER A 16 18.79 10.61 -1.50
C SER A 16 17.44 9.90 -1.50
N CYS A 17 17.19 9.08 -0.50
CA CYS A 17 15.88 8.49 -0.24
C CYS A 17 15.66 8.24 1.25
N ARG A 18 14.47 7.79 1.61
CA ARG A 18 14.17 7.18 2.91
C ARG A 18 13.79 5.72 2.68
N LEU A 19 14.29 4.84 3.53
CA LEU A 19 13.90 3.45 3.49
C LEU A 19 12.64 3.24 4.31
N LYS A 20 11.64 2.61 3.70
CA LYS A 20 10.44 2.13 4.38
C LYS A 20 10.23 0.65 4.08
N PRO A 21 9.58 -0.10 4.96
CA PRO A 21 9.01 -1.38 4.55
C PRO A 21 8.09 -1.15 3.36
N SER A 22 8.19 -1.99 2.33
CA SER A 22 7.25 -1.94 1.22
C SER A 22 5.94 -2.62 1.61
N PRO A 23 4.79 -2.16 1.16
CA PRO A 23 3.56 -2.94 1.22
C PRO A 23 3.64 -4.21 0.36
N THR A 24 4.62 -4.29 -0.53
CA THR A 24 4.95 -5.54 -1.22
C THR A 24 5.87 -6.38 -0.34
N ALA A 25 5.49 -7.63 -0.06
CA ALA A 25 6.27 -8.49 0.84
C ALA A 25 7.72 -8.63 0.37
N HIS A 26 8.63 -8.60 1.35
CA HIS A 26 10.07 -8.79 1.16
C HIS A 26 10.82 -7.68 0.39
N ALA A 27 10.19 -6.54 0.10
CA ALA A 27 10.87 -5.42 -0.52
C ALA A 27 11.08 -4.25 0.45
N LEU A 28 12.06 -3.40 0.15
CA LEU A 28 12.22 -2.10 0.79
C LEU A 28 11.76 -1.02 -0.19
N ARG A 29 10.93 -0.09 0.28
CA ARG A 29 10.49 1.05 -0.52
C ARG A 29 11.50 2.19 -0.42
N LEU A 30 11.92 2.70 -1.57
CA LEU A 30 12.71 3.92 -1.68
C LEU A 30 11.76 5.12 -1.71
N ASP A 31 11.37 5.58 -0.52
CA ASP A 31 10.43 6.69 -0.36
C ASP A 31 11.13 8.03 -0.56
N ALA A 32 10.40 8.99 -1.15
CA ALA A 32 10.92 10.33 -1.44
C ALA A 32 12.26 10.32 -2.20
N LEU A 33 12.43 9.38 -3.13
CA LEU A 33 13.65 9.26 -3.93
C LEU A 33 13.89 10.52 -4.76
N GLN A 34 15.08 11.10 -4.60
CA GLN A 34 15.57 12.21 -5.40
C GLN A 34 16.88 11.77 -6.05
N VAL A 35 17.01 11.98 -7.34
CA VAL A 35 18.17 11.54 -8.13
C VAL A 35 18.50 12.60 -9.17
N ARG A 36 19.78 12.98 -9.24
CA ARG A 36 20.28 13.89 -10.28
C ARG A 36 20.56 13.18 -11.61
N ASP A 37 21.16 12.00 -11.55
CA ASP A 37 21.58 11.20 -12.72
C ASP A 37 21.80 9.72 -12.32
N GLY A 38 22.04 8.86 -13.30
CA GLY A 38 22.25 7.42 -13.09
C GLY A 38 23.43 7.08 -12.19
N ALA A 39 24.53 7.83 -12.28
CA ALA A 39 25.70 7.62 -11.41
C ALA A 39 25.37 7.94 -9.94
N SER A 40 24.59 8.98 -9.70
CA SER A 40 24.10 9.34 -8.37
C SER A 40 23.15 8.27 -7.82
N LEU A 41 22.27 7.72 -8.66
CA LEU A 41 21.41 6.61 -8.27
C LEU A 41 22.24 5.38 -7.90
N GLN A 42 23.19 4.97 -8.74
CA GLN A 42 24.03 3.80 -8.45
C GLN A 42 24.78 3.98 -7.12
N GLY A 43 25.39 5.14 -6.89
CA GLY A 43 26.09 5.44 -5.63
C GLY A 43 25.16 5.43 -4.40
N LEU A 44 23.85 5.66 -4.57
CA LEU A 44 22.85 5.49 -3.51
C LEU A 44 22.54 3.99 -3.31
N LEU A 45 22.27 3.26 -4.39
CA LEU A 45 21.92 1.84 -4.35
C LEU A 45 23.02 1.00 -3.71
N ASP A 46 24.28 1.32 -3.95
CA ASP A 46 25.46 0.64 -3.36
C ASP A 46 25.51 0.75 -1.82
N GLN A 47 24.78 1.69 -1.23
CA GLN A 47 24.69 1.88 0.23
C GLN A 47 23.47 1.21 0.84
N LEU A 48 22.58 0.68 0.02
CA LEU A 48 21.34 0.05 0.50
C LEU A 48 21.55 -1.44 0.81
N PRO A 49 20.70 -2.03 1.68
CA PRO A 49 20.59 -3.47 1.77
C PRO A 49 20.28 -4.08 0.39
N GLU A 50 20.58 -5.36 0.24
CA GLU A 50 20.29 -6.03 -1.01
C GLU A 50 18.81 -5.97 -1.42
N PRO A 51 18.51 -5.94 -2.75
CA PRO A 51 17.15 -5.93 -3.26
C PRO A 51 16.34 -7.17 -2.84
N PRO A 52 15.01 -7.18 -2.97
CA PRO A 52 14.25 -6.31 -3.85
C PRO A 52 13.96 -4.92 -3.26
N TRP A 53 13.96 -3.92 -4.12
CA TRP A 53 13.50 -2.57 -3.80
C TRP A 53 12.31 -2.20 -4.68
N ASP A 54 11.42 -1.34 -4.16
CA ASP A 54 10.39 -0.69 -4.97
C ASP A 54 10.45 0.83 -4.83
N VAL A 55 9.93 1.52 -5.83
CA VAL A 55 9.81 2.97 -5.84
C VAL A 55 8.55 3.39 -6.59
N GLU A 56 7.79 4.32 -6.03
CA GLU A 56 6.68 4.95 -6.73
C GLU A 56 7.15 6.20 -7.45
N VAL A 57 6.90 6.25 -8.76
CA VAL A 57 7.29 7.35 -9.64
C VAL A 57 6.03 8.03 -10.16
N GLN A 58 6.02 9.37 -10.22
CA GLN A 58 4.99 10.09 -10.97
C GLN A 58 5.10 9.72 -12.46
N ALA A 59 3.97 9.42 -13.10
CA ALA A 59 3.98 8.94 -14.48
C ALA A 59 4.56 9.95 -15.49
N ASP A 60 4.49 11.25 -15.15
CA ASP A 60 5.04 12.37 -15.92
C ASP A 60 6.49 12.71 -15.56
N ASP A 61 7.07 12.09 -14.52
CA ASP A 61 8.50 12.23 -14.21
C ASP A 61 9.32 11.32 -15.13
N VAL A 62 9.48 11.76 -16.37
CA VAL A 62 10.19 11.02 -17.43
C VAL A 62 11.65 10.78 -17.04
N HIS A 63 12.32 11.82 -16.47
CA HIS A 63 13.72 11.72 -16.10
C HIS A 63 13.99 10.64 -15.05
N LEU A 64 13.23 10.65 -13.95
CA LEU A 64 13.39 9.65 -12.89
C LEU A 64 13.08 8.25 -13.42
N ARG A 65 12.03 8.11 -14.24
CA ARG A 65 11.65 6.83 -14.83
C ARG A 65 12.75 6.27 -15.74
N GLU A 66 13.32 7.07 -16.63
CA GLU A 66 14.41 6.64 -17.52
C GLU A 66 15.67 6.28 -16.72
N THR A 67 15.98 7.05 -15.67
CA THR A 67 17.12 6.78 -14.77
C THR A 67 16.95 5.44 -14.06
N LEU A 68 15.74 5.13 -13.59
CA LEU A 68 15.43 3.85 -12.94
C LEU A 68 15.46 2.68 -13.92
N LEU A 69 14.93 2.85 -15.14
CA LEU A 69 15.01 1.83 -16.18
C LEU A 69 16.46 1.48 -16.52
N ALA A 70 17.34 2.50 -16.59
CA ALA A 70 18.77 2.30 -16.83
C ALA A 70 19.50 1.61 -15.64
N ALA A 71 18.90 1.57 -14.47
CA ALA A 71 19.38 0.89 -13.27
C ALA A 71 18.62 -0.43 -12.99
N ASP A 72 18.11 -1.06 -14.05
CA ASP A 72 17.41 -2.36 -14.01
C ASP A 72 16.11 -2.41 -13.19
N PHE A 73 15.54 -1.24 -12.86
CA PHE A 73 14.17 -1.21 -12.36
C PHE A 73 13.19 -1.46 -13.51
N VAL A 74 12.20 -2.29 -13.27
CA VAL A 74 11.15 -2.57 -14.24
C VAL A 74 9.80 -2.00 -13.79
N PRO A 75 8.98 -1.45 -14.71
CA PRO A 75 7.61 -1.09 -14.38
C PRO A 75 6.83 -2.34 -13.97
N TYR A 76 6.17 -2.28 -12.83
CA TYR A 76 5.40 -3.40 -12.30
C TYR A 76 3.89 -3.19 -12.46
N CYS A 77 3.39 -2.08 -11.98
CA CYS A 77 2.01 -1.67 -12.20
C CYS A 77 1.90 -0.15 -12.31
N SER A 78 0.82 0.30 -12.91
CA SER A 78 0.45 1.71 -12.95
C SER A 78 -0.90 1.92 -12.29
N GLY A 79 -1.12 3.12 -11.79
CA GLY A 79 -2.36 3.45 -11.14
C GLY A 79 -2.50 4.93 -10.85
N THR A 80 -3.55 5.26 -10.14
CA THR A 80 -3.86 6.63 -9.75
C THR A 80 -3.77 6.78 -8.24
N LEU A 81 -3.02 7.78 -7.79
CA LEU A 81 -3.07 8.22 -6.40
C LEU A 81 -4.36 9.02 -6.18
N PHE A 82 -5.09 8.65 -5.16
CA PHE A 82 -6.30 9.33 -4.70
C PHE A 82 -6.07 9.93 -3.33
N ALA A 83 -6.76 11.06 -3.06
CA ALA A 83 -6.75 11.68 -1.75
C ALA A 83 -8.13 12.20 -1.36
N ARG A 84 -8.43 12.18 -0.08
CA ARG A 84 -9.58 12.87 0.51
C ARG A 84 -9.26 13.34 1.93
N ARG A 85 -10.07 14.28 2.45
CA ARG A 85 -10.03 14.57 3.88
C ARG A 85 -10.55 13.38 4.69
N ALA A 86 -9.92 13.11 5.83
CA ALA A 86 -10.37 12.06 6.76
C ALA A 86 -11.73 12.40 7.40
N GLU A 87 -12.06 13.69 7.46
CA GLU A 87 -13.33 14.18 7.98
C GLU A 87 -14.52 13.83 7.08
N GLY A 88 -15.71 13.69 7.68
CA GLY A 88 -16.97 13.53 6.96
C GLY A 88 -17.19 12.18 6.29
N LEU A 89 -16.34 11.19 6.55
CA LEU A 89 -16.59 9.83 6.11
C LEU A 89 -17.50 9.10 7.10
N VAL A 90 -18.80 9.32 6.97
CA VAL A 90 -19.79 8.57 7.74
C VAL A 90 -20.14 7.29 6.96
N ALA A 91 -19.95 6.16 7.61
CA ALA A 91 -20.36 4.87 7.06
C ALA A 91 -21.56 4.30 7.85
N PRO A 92 -22.69 4.04 7.20
CA PRO A 92 -23.80 3.37 7.86
C PRO A 92 -23.36 1.97 8.27
N ARG A 93 -23.81 1.52 9.43
CA ARG A 93 -23.52 0.16 9.90
C ARG A 93 -24.20 -0.87 9.01
N THR A 94 -23.46 -1.88 8.57
CA THR A 94 -24.04 -3.04 7.91
C THR A 94 -24.54 -4.02 8.98
N PRO A 95 -25.83 -4.40 8.97
CA PRO A 95 -26.34 -5.37 9.93
C PRO A 95 -25.53 -6.67 9.93
N GLY A 96 -25.23 -7.18 11.11
CA GLY A 96 -24.49 -8.44 11.27
C GLY A 96 -22.98 -8.35 11.02
N ILE A 97 -22.44 -7.13 10.79
CA ILE A 97 -21.00 -6.89 10.60
C ILE A 97 -20.50 -5.99 11.72
N GLU A 98 -19.38 -6.38 12.30
CA GLU A 98 -18.64 -5.61 13.29
C GLU A 98 -17.26 -5.22 12.73
N ILE A 99 -16.84 -3.98 12.96
CA ILE A 99 -15.48 -3.53 12.63
C ILE A 99 -14.69 -3.48 13.95
N VAL A 100 -13.60 -4.24 13.98
CA VAL A 100 -12.71 -4.33 15.15
C VAL A 100 -11.26 -4.05 14.76
N ALA A 101 -10.42 -3.74 15.75
CA ALA A 101 -8.99 -3.67 15.53
C ALA A 101 -8.44 -5.07 15.23
N TYR A 102 -7.45 -5.14 14.36
CA TYR A 102 -6.67 -6.34 14.14
C TYR A 102 -5.80 -6.63 15.37
N ASP A 103 -5.66 -7.88 15.71
CA ASP A 103 -4.64 -8.42 16.61
C ASP A 103 -4.09 -9.75 16.04
N ASN A 104 -3.00 -10.25 16.62
CA ASN A 104 -2.34 -11.45 16.10
C ASN A 104 -3.20 -12.72 16.15
N GLY A 105 -4.28 -12.74 16.92
CA GLY A 105 -5.24 -13.84 16.90
C GLY A 105 -6.00 -13.98 15.58
N TRP A 106 -5.95 -12.97 14.72
CA TRP A 106 -6.59 -12.96 13.40
C TRP A 106 -5.65 -13.37 12.25
N ALA A 107 -4.38 -13.69 12.49
CA ALA A 107 -3.39 -13.89 11.43
C ALA A 107 -3.81 -14.95 10.39
N ASP A 108 -4.26 -16.13 10.85
CA ASP A 108 -4.71 -17.20 9.95
C ASP A 108 -5.99 -16.81 9.18
N ALA A 109 -6.95 -16.20 9.87
CA ALA A 109 -8.20 -15.74 9.25
C ALA A 109 -7.93 -14.61 8.25
N PHE A 110 -6.96 -13.72 8.54
CA PHE A 110 -6.53 -12.68 7.64
C PHE A 110 -5.95 -13.24 6.35
N THR A 111 -5.02 -14.21 6.45
CA THR A 111 -4.41 -14.86 5.27
C THR A 111 -5.48 -15.43 4.34
N VAL A 112 -6.49 -16.10 4.88
CA VAL A 112 -7.59 -16.68 4.10
C VAL A 112 -8.48 -15.58 3.48
N ALA A 113 -8.85 -14.56 4.27
CA ALA A 113 -9.72 -13.48 3.80
C ALA A 113 -9.01 -12.63 2.74
N GLU A 114 -7.72 -12.35 2.92
CA GLU A 114 -6.89 -11.64 1.95
C GLU A 114 -6.82 -12.40 0.63
N GLN A 115 -6.49 -13.68 0.68
CA GLN A 115 -6.42 -14.50 -0.52
C GLN A 115 -7.73 -14.46 -1.34
N LYS A 116 -8.87 -14.59 -0.67
CA LYS A 116 -10.19 -14.49 -1.31
C LYS A 116 -10.47 -13.08 -1.84
N ALA A 117 -10.15 -12.05 -1.06
CA ALA A 117 -10.44 -10.67 -1.43
C ALA A 117 -9.59 -10.16 -2.59
N MET A 118 -8.38 -10.69 -2.75
CA MET A 118 -7.42 -10.28 -3.80
C MET A 118 -7.47 -11.18 -5.04
N GLU A 119 -8.25 -12.25 -5.02
CA GLU A 119 -8.35 -13.16 -6.16
C GLU A 119 -8.80 -12.42 -7.43
N GLY A 120 -7.96 -12.46 -8.47
CA GLY A 120 -8.19 -11.84 -9.77
C GLY A 120 -8.22 -10.31 -9.79
N LEU A 121 -7.75 -9.62 -8.73
CA LEU A 121 -7.88 -8.17 -8.62
C LEU A 121 -6.61 -7.36 -8.80
N SER A 122 -5.43 -7.92 -8.58
CA SER A 122 -4.22 -7.09 -8.55
C SER A 122 -2.96 -7.87 -8.91
N SER A 123 -2.11 -7.24 -9.72
CA SER A 123 -0.76 -7.70 -9.99
C SER A 123 0.13 -7.60 -8.74
N LEU A 124 -0.19 -6.71 -7.79
CA LEU A 124 0.54 -6.56 -6.53
C LEU A 124 0.53 -7.83 -5.68
N ARG A 125 -0.47 -8.71 -5.86
CA ARG A 125 -0.55 -10.01 -5.20
C ARG A 125 0.64 -10.91 -5.52
N GLU A 126 1.19 -10.84 -6.73
CA GLU A 126 2.33 -11.65 -7.15
C GLU A 126 3.62 -11.31 -6.41
N LEU A 127 3.70 -10.11 -5.82
CA LEU A 127 4.84 -9.67 -5.02
C LEU A 127 4.87 -10.26 -3.60
N GLY A 128 3.86 -11.01 -3.25
CA GLY A 128 3.68 -11.62 -1.94
C GLY A 128 2.68 -10.87 -1.06
N SER A 129 1.97 -11.64 -0.27
CA SER A 129 1.04 -11.12 0.73
C SER A 129 1.78 -10.46 1.88
N PRO A 130 1.25 -9.39 2.46
CA PRO A 130 1.73 -8.86 3.74
C PRO A 130 1.61 -9.83 4.91
N SER A 131 1.12 -11.05 4.71
CA SER A 131 0.98 -12.09 5.74
C SER A 131 2.28 -12.45 6.47
N GLY A 132 3.45 -12.02 5.97
CA GLY A 132 4.73 -12.07 6.67
C GLY A 132 5.08 -10.78 7.43
N TYR A 133 4.26 -9.75 7.29
CA TYR A 133 4.40 -8.54 8.09
C TYR A 133 3.94 -8.85 9.52
N GLU A 134 4.86 -8.89 10.46
CA GLU A 134 4.52 -8.54 11.82
C GLU A 134 4.09 -7.07 11.79
N TRP A 135 2.79 -6.85 11.62
CA TRP A 135 2.19 -5.53 11.78
C TRP A 135 2.53 -5.07 13.19
N GLY A 136 3.67 -4.40 13.31
CA GLY A 136 4.17 -3.96 14.59
C GLY A 136 3.08 -3.13 15.25
N ALA A 137 2.60 -3.59 16.39
CA ALA A 137 1.63 -2.88 17.20
C ALA A 137 2.11 -1.43 17.35
N GLY A 138 1.44 -0.48 16.69
CA GLY A 138 1.68 0.94 16.85
C GLY A 138 2.13 1.74 15.61
N GLN A 139 2.35 1.13 14.45
CA GLN A 139 2.78 1.86 13.24
C GLN A 139 1.66 2.20 12.26
N GLY A 140 0.48 1.57 12.38
CA GLY A 140 -0.63 1.79 11.47
C GLY A 140 -1.99 1.55 12.11
N SER A 141 -3.05 1.87 11.36
CA SER A 141 -4.41 1.46 11.66
C SER A 141 -4.72 0.19 10.89
N PHE A 142 -4.96 -0.91 11.59
CA PHE A 142 -5.42 -2.13 10.96
C PHE A 142 -6.80 -2.53 11.48
N ARG A 143 -7.80 -2.51 10.61
CA ARG A 143 -9.20 -2.81 10.91
C ARG A 143 -9.68 -4.03 10.14
N ILE A 144 -10.44 -4.87 10.81
CA ILE A 144 -11.09 -6.03 10.19
C ILE A 144 -12.61 -5.93 10.32
N ALA A 145 -13.31 -6.46 9.33
CA ALA A 145 -14.74 -6.67 9.36
C ALA A 145 -15.03 -8.14 9.63
N ARG A 146 -15.82 -8.42 10.66
CA ARG A 146 -16.23 -9.79 11.00
C ARG A 146 -17.74 -9.92 11.07
N THR A 147 -18.24 -11.13 10.80
CA THR A 147 -19.63 -11.50 11.03
C THR A 147 -19.88 -11.72 12.52
N GLN A 148 -21.16 -11.87 12.90
CA GLN A 148 -21.54 -12.26 14.27
C GLN A 148 -21.02 -13.66 14.65
N THR A 149 -20.77 -14.52 13.67
CA THR A 149 -20.18 -15.85 13.89
C THR A 149 -18.66 -15.83 13.98
N GLY A 150 -18.02 -14.64 13.86
CA GLY A 150 -16.58 -14.47 13.98
C GLY A 150 -15.81 -14.69 12.67
N GLU A 151 -16.48 -14.87 11.53
CA GLU A 151 -15.80 -14.99 10.24
C GLU A 151 -15.25 -13.62 9.79
N MET A 152 -13.97 -13.54 9.42
CA MET A 152 -13.40 -12.35 8.80
C MET A 152 -13.85 -12.23 7.35
N VAL A 153 -14.46 -11.09 7.00
CA VAL A 153 -15.04 -10.84 5.68
C VAL A 153 -14.46 -9.64 4.97
N GLY A 154 -13.55 -8.91 5.61
CA GLY A 154 -12.84 -7.80 5.02
C GLY A 154 -11.83 -7.18 5.96
N PHE A 155 -10.97 -6.35 5.43
CA PHE A 155 -9.89 -5.68 6.13
C PHE A 155 -9.53 -4.34 5.49
N ALA A 156 -8.90 -3.46 6.25
CA ALA A 156 -8.24 -2.25 5.76
C ALA A 156 -7.07 -1.91 6.68
N HIS A 157 -5.94 -1.56 6.07
CA HIS A 157 -4.77 -1.03 6.75
C HIS A 157 -4.42 0.34 6.19
N ALA A 158 -3.92 1.22 7.05
CA ALA A 158 -3.31 2.48 6.65
C ALA A 158 -2.15 2.85 7.57
N ASP A 159 -1.10 3.41 6.98
CA ASP A 159 -0.01 4.02 7.71
C ASP A 159 -0.48 5.23 8.51
N LEU A 160 0.04 5.38 9.74
CA LEU A 160 -0.23 6.52 10.59
C LEU A 160 1.07 7.32 10.83
N PRO A 161 1.02 8.64 10.83
CA PRO A 161 -0.15 9.53 10.69
C PRO A 161 -0.52 9.90 9.24
N ASP A 162 0.22 9.40 8.26
CA ASP A 162 0.14 9.85 6.85
C ASP A 162 -1.19 9.49 6.20
N GLY A 163 -1.91 8.49 6.73
CA GLY A 163 -3.22 8.06 6.24
C GLY A 163 -3.16 7.37 4.88
N MET A 164 -2.00 6.81 4.49
CA MET A 164 -1.88 6.02 3.27
C MET A 164 -2.54 4.66 3.49
N ILE A 165 -3.65 4.43 2.81
CA ILE A 165 -4.32 3.13 2.74
C ILE A 165 -3.54 2.29 1.74
N ASP A 166 -2.76 1.38 2.24
CA ASP A 166 -1.91 0.49 1.46
C ASP A 166 -2.57 -0.87 1.21
N TRP A 167 -3.54 -1.25 2.05
CA TRP A 167 -4.24 -2.51 1.91
C TRP A 167 -5.71 -2.40 2.29
N CYS A 168 -6.62 -2.83 1.40
CA CYS A 168 -8.05 -2.89 1.69
C CYS A 168 -8.73 -3.93 0.80
N GLY A 169 -9.50 -4.82 1.43
CA GLY A 169 -10.23 -5.86 0.72
C GLY A 169 -11.51 -6.27 1.41
N VAL A 170 -12.47 -6.76 0.62
CA VAL A 170 -13.69 -7.41 1.08
C VAL A 170 -13.88 -8.67 0.25
N ILE A 171 -14.11 -9.81 0.90
CA ILE A 171 -14.30 -11.08 0.19
C ILE A 171 -15.50 -11.00 -0.75
N PRO A 172 -15.50 -11.70 -1.90
CA PRO A 172 -16.50 -11.52 -2.96
C PRO A 172 -17.94 -11.56 -2.50
N GLU A 173 -18.29 -12.52 -1.65
CA GLU A 173 -19.67 -12.79 -1.17
C GLU A 173 -20.24 -11.66 -0.30
N PHE A 174 -19.36 -10.80 0.22
CA PHE A 174 -19.71 -9.67 1.09
C PHE A 174 -19.53 -8.30 0.44
N ARG A 175 -19.14 -8.27 -0.82
CA ARG A 175 -19.03 -7.00 -1.59
C ARG A 175 -20.39 -6.32 -1.76
N THR A 176 -20.37 -5.05 -2.09
CA THR A 176 -21.54 -4.18 -2.31
C THR A 176 -22.46 -3.95 -1.11
N LYS A 177 -22.16 -4.54 0.05
CA LYS A 177 -22.94 -4.41 1.29
C LYS A 177 -22.49 -3.24 2.19
N GLY A 178 -21.61 -2.35 1.71
CA GLY A 178 -21.12 -1.18 2.46
C GLY A 178 -19.93 -1.45 3.38
N ILE A 179 -19.46 -2.70 3.48
CA ILE A 179 -18.37 -3.09 4.41
C ILE A 179 -17.07 -2.33 4.13
N GLY A 180 -16.66 -2.23 2.86
CA GLY A 180 -15.45 -1.46 2.51
C GLY A 180 -15.54 0.01 2.96
N ARG A 181 -16.74 0.63 2.86
CA ARG A 181 -16.95 1.99 3.36
C ARG A 181 -16.82 2.07 4.88
N GLN A 182 -17.30 1.08 5.62
CA GLN A 182 -17.16 1.03 7.08
C GLN A 182 -15.70 0.86 7.49
N LEU A 183 -14.95 -0.02 6.81
CA LEU A 183 -13.54 -0.23 7.07
C LEU A 183 -12.75 1.08 6.86
N ILE A 184 -12.93 1.75 5.71
CA ILE A 184 -12.26 3.03 5.43
C ILE A 184 -12.72 4.12 6.42
N GLY A 185 -13.97 4.08 6.86
CA GLY A 185 -14.47 4.98 7.91
C GLY A 185 -13.76 4.79 9.24
N ALA A 186 -13.57 3.54 9.68
CA ALA A 186 -12.84 3.22 10.90
C ALA A 186 -11.37 3.64 10.82
N VAL A 187 -10.70 3.39 9.68
CA VAL A 187 -9.34 3.87 9.42
C VAL A 187 -9.28 5.41 9.47
N ALA A 188 -10.26 6.10 8.88
CA ALA A 188 -10.33 7.56 8.93
C ALA A 188 -10.44 8.09 10.37
N ASP A 189 -11.18 7.39 11.23
CA ASP A 189 -11.28 7.76 12.65
C ASP A 189 -9.94 7.59 13.37
N ASP A 190 -9.19 6.53 13.08
CA ASP A 190 -7.85 6.32 13.63
C ASP A 190 -6.86 7.39 13.15
N VAL A 191 -6.87 7.71 11.86
CA VAL A 191 -6.03 8.78 11.28
C VAL A 191 -6.31 10.11 11.99
N LYS A 192 -7.58 10.46 12.20
CA LYS A 192 -7.97 11.67 12.95
C LYS A 192 -7.51 11.63 14.40
N ALA A 193 -7.62 10.48 15.08
CA ALA A 193 -7.16 10.31 16.45
C ALA A 193 -5.64 10.57 16.58
N GLN A 194 -4.88 10.31 15.52
CA GLN A 194 -3.43 10.60 15.43
C GLN A 194 -3.14 11.98 14.79
N ARG A 195 -4.15 12.85 14.72
CA ARG A 195 -4.06 14.20 14.15
C ARG A 195 -3.74 14.24 12.64
N GLY A 196 -3.89 13.13 11.94
CA GLY A 196 -3.87 13.10 10.48
C GLY A 196 -5.13 13.76 9.91
N THR A 197 -4.99 14.41 8.76
CA THR A 197 -6.07 15.19 8.15
C THR A 197 -6.58 14.60 6.84
N HIS A 198 -5.82 13.72 6.24
CA HIS A 198 -6.10 13.15 4.93
C HIS A 198 -5.99 11.63 4.95
N LEU A 199 -6.70 11.03 3.99
CA LEU A 199 -6.52 9.66 3.56
C LEU A 199 -5.95 9.69 2.15
N LEU A 200 -4.96 8.87 1.90
CA LEU A 200 -4.38 8.60 0.59
C LEU A 200 -4.65 7.15 0.20
N ALA A 201 -4.78 6.85 -1.07
CA ALA A 201 -4.91 5.49 -1.55
C ALA A 201 -4.40 5.40 -2.99
N PHE A 202 -3.75 4.30 -3.33
CA PHE A 202 -3.37 3.97 -4.70
C PHE A 202 -4.41 3.02 -5.28
N ALA A 203 -4.89 3.32 -6.48
CA ALA A 203 -5.77 2.44 -7.25
C ALA A 203 -5.06 2.00 -8.52
N GLU A 204 -4.75 0.72 -8.60
CA GLU A 204 -4.15 0.11 -9.78
C GLU A 204 -5.09 0.21 -10.99
N ASP A 205 -4.54 0.49 -12.17
CA ASP A 205 -5.28 0.57 -13.42
C ASP A 205 -5.92 -0.77 -13.76
N GLY A 206 -7.13 -0.72 -14.31
CA GLY A 206 -7.89 -1.92 -14.65
C GLY A 206 -8.67 -2.54 -13.48
N THR A 207 -8.49 -2.03 -12.25
CA THR A 207 -9.24 -2.52 -11.08
C THR A 207 -10.48 -1.67 -10.77
N ASN A 208 -11.39 -2.23 -9.95
CA ASN A 208 -12.56 -1.49 -9.46
C ASN A 208 -12.23 -0.50 -8.32
N ALA A 209 -10.98 -0.44 -7.86
CA ALA A 209 -10.55 0.38 -6.73
C ALA A 209 -10.77 1.88 -7.00
N ALA A 210 -10.44 2.37 -8.19
CA ALA A 210 -10.65 3.77 -8.56
C ALA A 210 -12.12 4.19 -8.46
N ALA A 211 -13.03 3.35 -8.99
CA ALA A 211 -14.48 3.61 -8.90
C ALA A 211 -14.98 3.56 -7.46
N PHE A 212 -14.47 2.66 -6.64
CA PHE A 212 -14.79 2.57 -5.22
C PHE A 212 -14.33 3.83 -4.47
N LEU A 213 -13.07 4.25 -4.65
CA LEU A 213 -12.52 5.45 -4.01
C LEU A 213 -13.28 6.71 -4.43
N THR A 214 -13.60 6.86 -5.72
CA THR A 214 -14.39 7.98 -6.22
C THR A 214 -15.77 8.04 -5.54
N ARG A 215 -16.47 6.93 -5.40
CA ARG A 215 -17.75 6.87 -4.67
C ARG A 215 -17.63 7.22 -3.18
N LEU A 216 -16.46 7.02 -2.59
CA LEU A 216 -16.15 7.48 -1.23
C LEU A 216 -15.75 8.96 -1.16
N GLY A 217 -15.72 9.68 -2.27
CA GLY A 217 -15.35 11.10 -2.35
C GLY A 217 -13.85 11.37 -2.41
N PHE A 218 -13.05 10.36 -2.71
CA PHE A 218 -11.63 10.59 -3.01
C PHE A 218 -11.48 11.27 -4.37
N GLN A 219 -10.50 12.14 -4.47
CA GLN A 219 -10.14 12.86 -5.70
C GLN A 219 -8.81 12.34 -6.24
N ALA A 220 -8.74 12.11 -7.53
CA ALA A 220 -7.50 11.76 -8.22
C ALA A 220 -6.46 12.90 -8.08
N LYS A 221 -5.22 12.55 -7.78
CA LYS A 221 -4.09 13.49 -7.60
C LYS A 221 -3.02 13.35 -8.66
N GLY A 222 -2.95 12.21 -9.32
CA GLY A 222 -1.97 11.96 -10.37
C GLY A 222 -1.81 10.48 -10.66
N LYS A 223 -1.25 10.20 -11.82
CA LYS A 223 -0.84 8.85 -12.21
C LYS A 223 0.52 8.52 -11.64
N LYS A 224 0.67 7.30 -11.15
CA LYS A 224 1.93 6.77 -10.66
C LYS A 224 2.26 5.44 -11.31
N ILE A 225 3.54 5.15 -11.38
CA ILE A 225 4.07 3.86 -11.83
C ILE A 225 4.88 3.30 -10.66
N LEU A 226 4.57 2.07 -10.27
CA LEU A 226 5.41 1.32 -9.36
C LEU A 226 6.51 0.65 -10.16
N MET A 227 7.77 0.90 -9.80
CA MET A 227 8.93 0.30 -10.41
C MET A 227 9.65 -0.57 -9.38
N ILE A 228 10.14 -1.73 -9.81
CA ILE A 228 10.76 -2.72 -8.93
C ILE A 228 12.12 -3.12 -9.50
N ALA A 229 13.16 -3.08 -8.65
CA ALA A 229 14.42 -3.77 -8.90
C ALA A 229 14.36 -5.16 -8.28
N ARG A 230 14.66 -6.20 -9.07
CA ARG A 230 14.74 -7.59 -8.63
C ARG A 230 16.21 -8.00 -8.50
N ARG A 231 16.50 -8.94 -7.60
CA ARG A 231 17.80 -9.64 -7.63
C ARG A 231 17.94 -10.38 -8.97
N HIS A 232 19.12 -10.30 -9.57
CA HIS A 232 19.45 -11.00 -10.82
C HIS A 232 19.39 -12.55 -10.71
N ASP A 233 19.22 -13.13 -9.52
CA ASP A 233 19.36 -14.57 -9.26
C ASP A 233 18.03 -15.33 -9.12
N THR A 234 16.88 -14.74 -9.46
CA THR A 234 15.64 -15.51 -9.48
C THR A 234 15.14 -15.66 -10.92
N PRO A 235 15.45 -16.78 -11.61
CA PRO A 235 14.78 -17.13 -12.85
C PRO A 235 13.35 -17.59 -12.50
N GLY A 236 12.50 -16.65 -12.16
CA GLY A 236 11.07 -16.82 -11.99
C GLY A 236 10.41 -16.49 -13.31
N THR A 237 10.24 -17.50 -14.13
CA THR A 237 9.49 -17.52 -15.38
C THR A 237 8.17 -16.79 -15.24
N ILE A 238 8.11 -15.55 -15.72
CA ILE A 238 6.83 -14.97 -16.13
C ILE A 238 6.54 -15.60 -17.49
N GLN A 239 5.84 -16.73 -17.49
CA GLN A 239 5.17 -17.19 -18.71
C GLN A 239 3.95 -16.28 -18.88
N GLY A 240 4.10 -15.26 -19.76
CA GLY A 240 2.96 -14.58 -20.33
C GLY A 240 2.24 -15.53 -21.27
N THR A 241 0.98 -15.67 -21.11
CA THR A 241 -0.02 -15.97 -22.14
C THR A 241 -1.25 -15.14 -21.86
#